data_7eb3481ecd3fdb2197972d14c5afccad
#
_entry.id   7eb3481ecd3fdb2197972d14c5afccad
#
_cell.length_a   1.000
_cell.length_b   1.000
_cell.length_c   1.000
_cell.angle_alpha   90.00
_cell.angle_beta   90.00
_cell.angle_gamma   90.00
#
_symmetry.space_group_name_H-M   'P 1'
#
loop_
_entity.id
_entity.type
_entity.pdbx_description
1 polymer ?
#
loop_
_entity_poly.entity_id
_entity_poly.type
_entity_poly.pdbx_seq_one_letter_code
_entity_poly.pdbx_strand_id
1 'polypeptide(L)'
;ISYTATGQELIYGYVPVGIDLAGRKFQVCFYNEDNKLVNTTLDIHELRQFIAGSQQKLLISMEGCTGSSYWANYAITHGHKAVVLDARAIKNRKAQKDDFNDAFFIREALFTHYQTCRIRTQEEIDLKSFYAQKEQYIKSLNAVCSNVRQRLIAAGAYEKVVKDADSALAAIKRYKEQINNKSKVGFSSLTLKTLDCFVEDINYLTKKIDHINQNIIDVKARESQGAKLLMTIPGIGSQLAVLLSLDIDDIERFKTARALQAYFGLFTAHSGSGGKIEMGKMARNGDPVVKRMLYQAVLTLLHCGNKIQIAPRSEYIQRMYSRQTVAFKRGVISMCAKIIRVVFGVLHHGTAYAPQIDNALGDCKKRIHAYSNRCLNKVSADALIQEQYCYTETALD
;
A
#
# COMPACT_ATOMS: atom_id res chain seq x y z
N ILE A 1 -5.12 -4.43 13.91
CA ILE A 1 -6.32 -4.94 14.63
C ILE A 1 -5.87 -6.10 15.42
N SER A 2 -5.99 -5.98 16.73
CA SER A 2 -5.87 -7.10 17.64
C SER A 2 -7.18 -7.89 17.56
N TYR A 3 -7.22 -9.01 16.87
CA TYR A 3 -8.13 -10.06 17.25
C TYR A 3 -7.62 -10.55 18.59
N THR A 4 -8.21 -10.09 19.67
CA THR A 4 -8.10 -10.71 20.98
C THR A 4 -9.07 -11.88 21.01
N ALA A 5 -8.80 -12.91 20.21
CA ALA A 5 -9.29 -14.23 20.58
C ALA A 5 -8.51 -14.58 21.84
N THR A 6 -9.17 -14.78 22.97
CA THR A 6 -8.58 -15.47 24.10
C THR A 6 -8.10 -16.81 23.55
N GLY A 7 -6.79 -17.08 23.61
CA GLY A 7 -6.17 -18.25 22.99
C GLY A 7 -6.83 -19.59 23.34
N GLN A 8 -7.59 -19.66 24.43
CA GLN A 8 -8.32 -20.85 24.91
C GLN A 8 -9.44 -21.29 23.94
N GLU A 9 -10.20 -20.40 23.32
CA GLU A 9 -11.28 -20.78 22.35
C GLU A 9 -10.76 -21.31 21.03
N LEU A 10 -9.59 -20.81 20.58
CA LEU A 10 -8.97 -21.26 19.33
C LEU A 10 -8.29 -22.62 19.44
N ILE A 11 -7.82 -22.98 20.64
CA ILE A 11 -6.98 -24.17 20.87
C ILE A 11 -7.83 -25.43 21.10
N TYR A 12 -9.07 -25.30 21.52
CA TYR A 12 -9.90 -26.47 21.82
C TYR A 12 -10.04 -27.40 20.60
N GLY A 13 -9.57 -28.65 20.76
CA GLY A 13 -9.57 -29.66 19.69
C GLY A 13 -8.50 -29.50 18.61
N TYR A 14 -7.51 -28.64 18.82
CA TYR A 14 -6.37 -28.46 17.91
C TYR A 14 -5.04 -28.64 18.65
N VAL A 15 -4.06 -29.22 17.95
CA VAL A 15 -2.67 -29.29 18.43
C VAL A 15 -1.97 -27.97 18.08
N PRO A 16 -1.48 -27.19 19.06
CA PRO A 16 -0.74 -25.95 18.80
C PRO A 16 0.64 -26.23 18.26
N VAL A 17 0.96 -25.65 17.10
CA VAL A 17 2.24 -25.82 16.39
C VAL A 17 2.83 -24.43 16.11
N GLY A 18 4.07 -24.20 16.51
CA GLY A 18 4.85 -23.03 16.13
C GLY A 18 5.79 -23.35 14.96
N ILE A 19 5.80 -22.53 13.93
CA ILE A 19 6.69 -22.69 12.78
C ILE A 19 7.49 -21.40 12.57
N ASP A 20 8.81 -21.51 12.67
CA ASP A 20 9.72 -20.46 12.20
C ASP A 20 10.08 -20.72 10.73
N LEU A 21 9.79 -19.73 9.88
CA LEU A 21 9.93 -19.80 8.43
C LEU A 21 11.29 -19.22 8.00
N ALA A 22 12.35 -20.02 8.10
CA ALA A 22 13.71 -19.59 7.74
C ALA A 22 14.15 -20.19 6.39
N GLY A 23 14.02 -19.42 5.32
CA GLY A 23 14.58 -19.71 4.02
C GLY A 23 14.26 -21.09 3.43
N ARG A 24 15.17 -22.08 3.56
CA ARG A 24 15.03 -23.45 3.03
C ARG A 24 14.71 -24.48 4.12
N LYS A 25 14.87 -24.12 5.37
CA LYS A 25 14.62 -24.98 6.53
C LYS A 25 13.58 -24.32 7.42
N PHE A 26 12.73 -25.14 7.99
CA PHE A 26 11.60 -24.71 8.81
C PHE A 26 11.73 -25.35 10.17
N GLN A 27 11.81 -24.53 11.22
CA GLN A 27 11.82 -25.04 12.58
C GLN A 27 10.38 -25.23 13.03
N VAL A 28 10.00 -26.42 13.46
CA VAL A 28 8.65 -26.82 13.86
C VAL A 28 8.64 -27.26 15.29
N CYS A 29 7.78 -26.66 16.11
CA CYS A 29 7.67 -26.93 17.54
C CYS A 29 6.23 -27.25 17.94
N PHE A 30 6.01 -28.41 18.59
CA PHE A 30 4.72 -28.86 19.09
C PHE A 30 4.89 -29.89 20.22
N TYR A 31 3.83 -30.22 20.92
CA TYR A 31 3.81 -31.36 21.84
C TYR A 31 3.16 -32.55 21.14
N ASN A 32 3.82 -33.71 21.21
CA ASN A 32 3.28 -34.97 20.69
C ASN A 32 2.23 -35.57 21.62
N GLU A 33 1.67 -36.74 21.26
CA GLU A 33 0.64 -37.47 22.02
C GLU A 33 1.13 -37.87 23.43
N ASP A 34 2.41 -38.10 23.60
CA ASP A 34 3.05 -38.41 24.88
C ASP A 34 3.31 -37.14 25.73
N ASN A 35 2.83 -36.00 25.30
CA ASN A 35 3.09 -34.68 25.92
C ASN A 35 4.58 -34.33 26.03
N LYS A 36 5.38 -34.82 25.07
CA LYS A 36 6.79 -34.46 24.94
C LYS A 36 6.95 -33.36 23.92
N LEU A 37 7.76 -32.36 24.24
CA LEU A 37 8.09 -31.27 23.32
C LEU A 37 8.93 -31.81 22.15
N VAL A 38 8.42 -31.70 20.96
CA VAL A 38 9.10 -31.95 19.69
C VAL A 38 9.49 -30.60 19.11
N ASN A 39 10.77 -30.42 18.80
CA ASN A 39 11.28 -29.25 18.12
C ASN A 39 12.30 -29.72 17.08
N THR A 40 11.90 -29.70 15.82
CA THR A 40 12.63 -30.33 14.74
C THR A 40 12.73 -29.42 13.53
N THR A 41 13.77 -29.60 12.74
CA THR A 41 13.98 -28.87 11.49
C THR A 41 13.48 -29.70 10.34
N LEU A 42 12.59 -29.15 9.53
CA LEU A 42 12.03 -29.79 8.34
C LEU A 42 12.46 -29.05 7.08
N ASP A 43 12.58 -29.78 5.98
CA ASP A 43 12.67 -29.18 4.66
C ASP A 43 11.26 -28.88 4.09
N ILE A 44 11.19 -28.33 2.88
CA ILE A 44 9.91 -27.93 2.26
C ILE A 44 8.98 -29.12 1.99
N HIS A 45 9.54 -30.29 1.65
CA HIS A 45 8.77 -31.50 1.36
C HIS A 45 8.26 -32.13 2.66
N GLU A 46 9.12 -32.21 3.65
CA GLU A 46 8.79 -32.71 4.99
C GLU A 46 7.74 -31.82 5.67
N LEU A 47 7.84 -30.49 5.56
CA LEU A 47 6.83 -29.59 6.11
C LEU A 47 5.46 -29.76 5.43
N ARG A 48 5.44 -29.94 4.10
CA ARG A 48 4.20 -30.22 3.36
C ARG A 48 3.59 -31.56 3.81
N GLN A 49 4.39 -32.59 3.97
CA GLN A 49 3.93 -33.90 4.46
C GLN A 49 3.43 -33.80 5.89
N PHE A 50 4.12 -33.09 6.77
CA PHE A 50 3.69 -32.87 8.15
C PHE A 50 2.31 -32.20 8.22
N ILE A 51 2.09 -31.14 7.42
CA ILE A 51 0.80 -30.45 7.41
C ILE A 51 -0.29 -31.32 6.75
N ALA A 52 -0.04 -31.83 5.54
CA ALA A 52 -1.06 -32.57 4.78
C ALA A 52 -1.36 -33.96 5.33
N GLY A 53 -0.38 -34.60 5.97
CA GLY A 53 -0.49 -35.97 6.51
C GLY A 53 -0.99 -36.04 7.94
N SER A 54 -1.11 -34.93 8.66
CA SER A 54 -1.55 -34.93 10.04
C SER A 54 -3.00 -35.39 10.18
N GLN A 55 -3.23 -36.42 10.98
CA GLN A 55 -4.58 -36.90 11.34
C GLN A 55 -5.24 -36.01 12.41
N GLN A 56 -4.46 -35.30 13.16
CA GLN A 56 -4.93 -34.35 14.16
C GLN A 56 -5.13 -32.98 13.54
N LYS A 57 -6.12 -32.24 14.01
CA LYS A 57 -6.31 -30.84 13.61
C LYS A 57 -5.23 -29.97 14.23
N LEU A 58 -4.46 -29.27 13.42
CA LEU A 58 -3.39 -28.39 13.85
C LEU A 58 -3.86 -26.94 13.93
N LEU A 59 -3.41 -26.21 14.94
CA LEU A 59 -3.42 -24.75 15.00
C LEU A 59 -1.99 -24.26 14.77
N ILE A 60 -1.69 -23.86 13.57
CA ILE A 60 -0.34 -23.47 13.15
C ILE A 60 -0.16 -21.98 13.33
N SER A 61 0.84 -21.60 14.12
CA SER A 61 1.29 -20.22 14.27
C SER A 61 2.62 -20.00 13.59
N MET A 62 2.80 -18.83 12.98
CA MET A 62 4.05 -18.41 12.33
C MET A 62 4.25 -16.92 12.41
N GLU A 63 5.50 -16.46 12.36
CA GLU A 63 5.82 -15.04 12.28
C GLU A 63 5.48 -14.48 10.89
N GLY A 64 4.94 -13.26 10.83
CA GLY A 64 4.62 -12.56 9.57
C GLY A 64 5.86 -12.26 8.73
N CYS A 65 6.06 -13.04 7.70
CA CYS A 65 7.12 -12.91 6.70
C CYS A 65 6.59 -13.13 5.28
N THR A 66 7.46 -13.08 4.27
CA THR A 66 7.06 -13.22 2.86
C THR A 66 6.33 -14.54 2.57
N GLY A 67 6.70 -15.64 3.22
CA GLY A 67 6.09 -16.98 3.00
C GLY A 67 4.89 -17.29 3.88
N SER A 68 4.63 -16.49 4.92
CA SER A 68 3.64 -16.86 5.96
C SER A 68 2.22 -17.02 5.43
N SER A 69 1.77 -16.19 4.50
CA SER A 69 0.43 -16.33 3.91
C SER A 69 0.30 -17.61 3.05
N TYR A 70 1.35 -18.01 2.33
CA TYR A 70 1.35 -19.26 1.57
C TYR A 70 1.15 -20.46 2.51
N TRP A 71 1.97 -20.56 3.56
CA TRP A 71 1.89 -21.68 4.50
C TRP A 71 0.60 -21.69 5.31
N ALA A 72 0.09 -20.50 5.66
CA ALA A 72 -1.20 -20.38 6.32
C ALA A 72 -2.35 -20.87 5.42
N ASN A 73 -2.39 -20.45 4.16
CA ASN A 73 -3.38 -20.94 3.19
C ASN A 73 -3.22 -22.43 2.94
N TYR A 74 -1.98 -22.93 2.83
CA TYR A 74 -1.72 -24.36 2.68
C TYR A 74 -2.28 -25.17 3.86
N ALA A 75 -2.08 -24.71 5.09
CA ALA A 75 -2.64 -25.36 6.27
C ALA A 75 -4.18 -25.33 6.26
N ILE A 76 -4.78 -24.18 5.93
CA ILE A 76 -6.24 -24.03 5.87
C ILE A 76 -6.86 -24.96 4.82
N THR A 77 -6.25 -25.10 3.64
CA THR A 77 -6.75 -26.00 2.59
C THR A 77 -6.68 -27.47 2.98
N HIS A 78 -5.83 -27.84 3.95
CA HIS A 78 -5.76 -29.20 4.52
C HIS A 78 -6.58 -29.38 5.80
N GLY A 79 -7.51 -28.43 6.11
CA GLY A 79 -8.45 -28.55 7.22
C GLY A 79 -7.90 -28.12 8.59
N HIS A 80 -6.75 -27.48 8.61
CA HIS A 80 -6.14 -26.92 9.83
C HIS A 80 -6.51 -25.46 10.03
N LYS A 81 -6.18 -24.90 11.19
CA LYS A 81 -6.22 -23.46 11.46
C LYS A 81 -4.82 -22.87 11.37
N ALA A 82 -4.72 -21.62 10.91
CA ALA A 82 -3.46 -20.90 10.87
C ALA A 82 -3.59 -19.49 11.43
N VAL A 83 -2.53 -19.03 12.09
CA VAL A 83 -2.39 -17.69 12.66
C VAL A 83 -1.04 -17.12 12.25
N VAL A 84 -1.04 -15.95 11.66
CA VAL A 84 0.18 -15.20 11.35
C VAL A 84 0.34 -14.11 12.41
N LEU A 85 1.43 -14.17 13.16
CA LEU A 85 1.72 -13.26 14.27
C LEU A 85 2.49 -12.02 13.79
N ASP A 86 2.24 -10.85 14.37
CA ASP A 86 3.06 -9.67 14.08
C ASP A 86 4.47 -9.88 14.65
N ALA A 87 5.47 -9.79 13.78
CA ALA A 87 6.89 -9.94 14.12
C ALA A 87 7.35 -9.04 15.27
N ARG A 88 6.74 -7.87 15.44
CA ARG A 88 7.05 -6.93 16.54
C ARG A 88 6.56 -7.42 17.89
N ALA A 89 5.44 -8.14 17.91
CA ALA A 89 4.90 -8.72 19.16
C ALA A 89 5.80 -9.83 19.69
N ILE A 90 6.47 -10.57 18.80
CA ILE A 90 7.37 -11.68 19.15
C ILE A 90 8.75 -11.16 19.57
N LYS A 91 9.31 -10.17 18.86
CA LYS A 91 10.64 -9.62 19.14
C LYS A 91 10.84 -9.07 20.54
N ASN A 92 9.79 -8.55 21.16
CA ASN A 92 9.84 -7.99 22.52
C ASN A 92 9.98 -9.07 23.60
N ARG A 93 9.91 -10.36 23.25
CA ARG A 93 10.01 -11.49 24.20
C ARG A 93 11.27 -12.33 24.03
N LYS A 94 12.10 -12.06 23.02
CA LYS A 94 13.30 -12.83 22.72
C LYS A 94 14.45 -12.38 23.61
N ALA A 95 14.87 -13.21 24.56
CA ALA A 95 16.05 -12.98 25.37
C ALA A 95 17.36 -13.36 24.66
N GLN A 96 17.34 -14.34 23.74
CA GLN A 96 18.47 -14.77 22.90
C GLN A 96 17.94 -15.21 21.53
N LYS A 97 18.70 -14.92 20.47
CA LYS A 97 18.42 -15.41 19.10
C LYS A 97 18.94 -16.85 18.97
N ASP A 98 18.02 -17.78 18.91
CA ASP A 98 18.27 -19.18 18.61
C ASP A 98 17.03 -19.72 17.87
N ASP A 99 17.24 -20.35 16.71
CA ASP A 99 16.16 -20.87 15.87
C ASP A 99 15.26 -21.87 16.65
N PHE A 100 15.85 -22.64 17.56
CA PHE A 100 15.13 -23.56 18.43
C PHE A 100 14.14 -22.82 19.33
N ASN A 101 14.56 -21.74 19.93
CA ASN A 101 13.71 -20.92 20.80
C ASN A 101 12.66 -20.15 20.00
N ASP A 102 12.95 -19.78 18.74
CA ASP A 102 12.04 -18.98 17.93
C ASP A 102 10.75 -19.72 17.62
N ALA A 103 10.79 -20.97 17.17
CA ALA A 103 9.60 -21.80 16.92
C ALA A 103 8.81 -22.08 18.20
N PHE A 104 9.50 -22.28 19.33
CA PHE A 104 8.86 -22.43 20.64
C PHE A 104 8.12 -21.15 21.05
N PHE A 105 8.74 -19.98 20.98
CA PHE A 105 8.10 -18.70 21.31
C PHE A 105 6.92 -18.37 20.38
N ILE A 106 7.02 -18.71 19.09
CA ILE A 106 5.92 -18.58 18.13
C ILE A 106 4.72 -19.43 18.56
N ARG A 107 4.97 -20.67 19.03
CA ARG A 107 3.93 -21.54 19.59
C ARG A 107 3.33 -20.96 20.87
N GLU A 108 4.18 -20.57 21.83
CA GLU A 108 3.73 -20.04 23.12
C GLU A 108 2.96 -18.72 22.99
N ALA A 109 3.18 -17.97 21.92
CA ALA A 109 2.40 -16.78 21.64
C ALA A 109 0.90 -17.07 21.47
N LEU A 110 0.51 -18.28 21.05
CA LEU A 110 -0.90 -18.68 20.95
C LEU A 110 -1.64 -18.67 22.30
N PHE A 111 -0.93 -18.81 23.42
CA PHE A 111 -1.50 -18.84 24.77
C PHE A 111 -1.53 -17.46 25.44
N THR A 112 -1.09 -16.43 24.74
CA THR A 112 -1.00 -15.06 25.26
C THR A 112 -1.74 -14.08 24.36
N HIS A 113 -1.95 -12.84 24.83
CA HIS A 113 -2.45 -11.78 23.96
C HIS A 113 -1.42 -11.46 22.88
N TYR A 114 -1.79 -11.69 21.61
CA TYR A 114 -0.94 -11.45 20.44
C TYR A 114 -1.66 -10.62 19.38
N GLN A 115 -0.87 -9.87 18.62
CA GLN A 115 -1.36 -9.20 17.43
C GLN A 115 -1.16 -10.11 16.22
N THR A 116 -2.20 -10.26 15.41
CA THR A 116 -2.17 -11.06 14.19
C THR A 116 -2.01 -10.19 12.95
N CYS A 117 -1.33 -10.74 11.97
CA CYS A 117 -1.36 -10.24 10.60
C CYS A 117 -2.46 -10.93 9.81
N ARG A 118 -3.01 -10.25 8.83
CA ARG A 118 -3.97 -10.84 7.91
C ARG A 118 -3.28 -11.88 7.01
N ILE A 119 -3.91 -13.01 6.83
CA ILE A 119 -3.54 -14.01 5.82
C ILE A 119 -4.07 -13.51 4.47
N ARG A 120 -3.18 -13.33 3.49
CA ARG A 120 -3.54 -12.88 2.15
C ARG A 120 -3.76 -14.04 1.20
N THR A 121 -4.69 -13.87 0.27
CA THR A 121 -4.84 -14.80 -0.86
C THR A 121 -3.64 -14.69 -1.81
N GLN A 122 -3.45 -15.69 -2.68
CA GLN A 122 -2.38 -15.65 -3.68
C GLN A 122 -2.57 -14.46 -4.64
N GLU A 123 -3.79 -14.19 -5.07
CA GLU A 123 -4.10 -13.05 -5.94
C GLU A 123 -3.70 -11.71 -5.32
N GLU A 124 -3.93 -11.54 -4.02
CA GLU A 124 -3.53 -10.32 -3.29
C GLU A 124 -2.02 -10.19 -3.17
N ILE A 125 -1.31 -11.31 -2.99
CA ILE A 125 0.15 -11.35 -2.96
C ILE A 125 0.70 -10.94 -4.33
N ASP A 126 0.16 -11.51 -5.40
CA ASP A 126 0.57 -11.23 -6.77
C ASP A 126 0.30 -9.78 -7.14
N LEU A 127 -0.86 -9.24 -6.76
CA LEU A 127 -1.19 -7.83 -6.97
C LEU A 127 -0.22 -6.89 -6.25
N LYS A 128 0.15 -7.20 -5.01
CA LYS A 128 1.22 -6.45 -4.29
C LYS A 128 2.57 -6.56 -4.98
N SER A 129 2.88 -7.70 -5.57
CA SER A 129 4.11 -7.90 -6.34
C SER A 129 4.14 -7.00 -7.58
N PHE A 130 3.02 -6.80 -8.28
CA PHE A 130 2.93 -5.83 -9.38
C PHE A 130 3.16 -4.39 -8.91
N TYR A 131 2.64 -4.00 -7.75
CA TYR A 131 2.95 -2.69 -7.19
C TYR A 131 4.43 -2.53 -6.88
N ALA A 132 5.07 -3.54 -6.29
CA ALA A 132 6.51 -3.51 -5.99
C ALA A 132 7.35 -3.45 -7.28
N GLN A 133 7.00 -4.21 -8.31
CA GLN A 133 7.66 -4.21 -9.61
C GLN A 133 7.52 -2.84 -10.31
N LYS A 134 6.32 -2.28 -10.31
CA LYS A 134 6.07 -0.94 -10.84
C LYS A 134 6.92 0.11 -10.14
N GLU A 135 7.03 0.06 -8.81
CA GLU A 135 7.89 0.95 -8.04
C GLU A 135 9.36 0.84 -8.46
N GLN A 136 9.82 -0.37 -8.76
CA GLN A 136 11.15 -0.59 -9.26
C GLN A 136 11.35 0.06 -10.65
N TYR A 137 10.38 -0.10 -11.55
CA TYR A 137 10.43 0.56 -12.87
C TYR A 137 10.42 2.08 -12.76
N ILE A 138 9.61 2.66 -11.87
CA ILE A 138 9.60 4.11 -11.62
C ILE A 138 10.96 4.59 -11.10
N LYS A 139 11.59 3.87 -10.18
CA LYS A 139 12.93 4.21 -9.68
C LYS A 139 13.98 4.15 -10.80
N SER A 140 13.95 3.12 -11.62
CA SER A 140 14.84 2.97 -12.76
C SER A 140 14.64 4.10 -13.78
N LEU A 141 13.39 4.44 -14.10
CA LEU A 141 13.06 5.53 -15.00
C LEU A 141 13.60 6.88 -14.49
N ASN A 142 13.42 7.17 -13.21
CA ASN A 142 13.94 8.39 -12.59
C ASN A 142 15.49 8.44 -12.64
N ALA A 143 16.15 7.30 -12.45
CA ALA A 143 17.61 7.21 -12.57
C ALA A 143 18.07 7.47 -14.00
N VAL A 144 17.40 6.90 -15.02
CA VAL A 144 17.68 7.17 -16.43
C VAL A 144 17.49 8.66 -16.75
N CYS A 145 16.38 9.28 -16.33
CA CYS A 145 16.15 10.70 -16.53
C CYS A 145 17.23 11.58 -15.88
N SER A 146 17.71 11.20 -14.70
CA SER A 146 18.83 11.88 -14.03
C SER A 146 20.14 11.76 -14.84
N ASN A 147 20.43 10.57 -15.38
CA ASN A 147 21.58 10.32 -16.23
C ASN A 147 21.52 11.10 -17.54
N VAL A 148 20.34 11.18 -18.18
CA VAL A 148 20.11 12.04 -19.35
C VAL A 148 20.47 13.49 -19.04
N ARG A 149 19.97 14.02 -17.93
CA ARG A 149 20.29 15.40 -17.52
C ARG A 149 21.79 15.61 -17.35
N GLN A 150 22.46 14.72 -16.62
CA GLN A 150 23.90 14.81 -16.41
C GLN A 150 24.68 14.71 -17.73
N ARG A 151 24.27 13.81 -18.61
CA ARG A 151 24.92 13.63 -19.92
C ARG A 151 24.78 14.85 -20.82
N LEU A 152 23.60 15.47 -20.83
CA LEU A 152 23.36 16.70 -21.60
C LEU A 152 24.19 17.86 -21.05
N ILE A 153 24.27 18.03 -19.74
CA ILE A 153 25.14 19.03 -19.11
C ILE A 153 26.60 18.81 -19.50
N ALA A 154 27.10 17.56 -19.44
CA ALA A 154 28.48 17.22 -19.82
C ALA A 154 28.75 17.44 -21.30
N ALA A 155 27.72 17.50 -22.15
CA ALA A 155 27.80 17.81 -23.55
C ALA A 155 27.63 19.33 -23.89
N GLY A 156 27.57 20.18 -22.84
CA GLY A 156 27.41 21.62 -22.99
C GLY A 156 25.97 22.09 -23.21
N ALA A 157 24.99 21.19 -23.15
CA ALA A 157 23.57 21.51 -23.22
C ALA A 157 23.02 21.77 -21.81
N TYR A 158 22.90 23.01 -21.43
CA TYR A 158 22.32 23.41 -20.14
C TYR A 158 20.79 23.43 -20.23
N GLU A 159 20.17 22.27 -20.44
CA GLU A 159 18.72 22.12 -20.43
C GLU A 159 18.18 22.35 -19.01
N LYS A 160 17.32 23.36 -18.88
CA LYS A 160 16.84 23.84 -17.58
C LYS A 160 16.09 22.80 -16.76
N VAL A 161 15.43 21.81 -17.38
CA VAL A 161 14.56 20.93 -16.62
C VAL A 161 14.29 19.58 -17.30
N VAL A 162 15.07 18.58 -16.96
CA VAL A 162 14.67 17.17 -17.12
C VAL A 162 14.07 16.72 -15.80
N LYS A 163 12.73 16.58 -15.74
CA LYS A 163 11.99 16.20 -14.53
C LYS A 163 11.41 14.78 -14.63
N ASP A 164 11.01 14.39 -15.83
CA ASP A 164 10.25 13.19 -16.14
C ASP A 164 10.64 12.65 -17.51
N ALA A 165 10.04 11.54 -17.92
CA ALA A 165 10.31 10.87 -19.19
C ALA A 165 10.09 11.80 -20.40
N ASP A 166 8.98 12.52 -20.43
CA ASP A 166 8.62 13.38 -21.56
C ASP A 166 9.60 14.54 -21.73
N SER A 167 9.96 15.17 -20.62
CA SER A 167 10.96 16.25 -20.63
C SER A 167 12.35 15.74 -20.99
N ALA A 168 12.72 14.50 -20.61
CA ALA A 168 13.97 13.86 -21.00
C ALA A 168 14.03 13.58 -22.50
N LEU A 169 12.99 12.98 -23.06
CA LEU A 169 12.87 12.72 -24.51
C LEU A 169 12.91 14.02 -25.32
N ALA A 170 12.16 15.04 -24.88
CA ALA A 170 12.16 16.35 -25.52
C ALA A 170 13.54 17.02 -25.48
N ALA A 171 14.26 16.92 -24.37
CA ALA A 171 15.60 17.47 -24.23
C ALA A 171 16.61 16.76 -25.15
N ILE A 172 16.55 15.41 -25.23
CA ILE A 172 17.38 14.63 -26.16
C ILE A 172 17.10 15.04 -27.61
N LYS A 173 15.84 15.17 -28.00
CA LYS A 173 15.43 15.57 -29.35
C LYS A 173 16.01 16.95 -29.71
N ARG A 174 15.80 17.96 -28.85
CA ARG A 174 16.33 19.32 -29.06
C ARG A 174 17.86 19.31 -29.21
N TYR A 175 18.56 18.56 -28.36
CA TYR A 175 20.01 18.46 -28.42
C TYR A 175 20.49 17.85 -29.73
N LYS A 176 19.84 16.80 -30.24
CA LYS A 176 20.16 16.20 -31.56
C LYS A 176 19.95 17.17 -32.72
N GLU A 177 18.89 17.98 -32.67
CA GLU A 177 18.60 19.02 -33.65
C GLU A 177 19.66 20.13 -33.62
N GLN A 178 20.14 20.54 -32.45
CA GLN A 178 21.19 21.56 -32.29
C GLN A 178 22.55 21.10 -32.81
N ILE A 179 22.89 19.82 -32.63
CA ILE A 179 24.15 19.25 -33.16
C ILE A 179 24.19 19.32 -34.69
N ASN A 180 23.09 19.06 -35.35
CA ASN A 180 23.00 19.10 -36.83
C ASN A 180 23.23 20.53 -37.40
N ASN A 181 23.05 21.55 -36.56
CA ASN A 181 23.06 22.95 -36.99
C ASN A 181 24.27 23.79 -36.54
N LYS A 182 25.08 23.33 -35.55
CA LYS A 182 26.19 24.13 -34.96
C LYS A 182 27.33 23.27 -34.40
N SER A 183 28.43 23.93 -34.10
CA SER A 183 29.67 23.54 -33.45
C SER A 183 29.77 22.13 -32.85
N LYS A 184 30.81 21.40 -33.23
CA LYS A 184 31.13 20.01 -32.79
C LYS A 184 31.77 19.89 -31.38
N VAL A 185 31.82 20.95 -30.59
CA VAL A 185 32.38 20.89 -29.22
C VAL A 185 31.42 20.15 -28.29
N GLY A 186 31.91 19.18 -27.57
CA GLY A 186 31.12 18.32 -26.65
C GLY A 186 30.38 17.14 -27.35
N PHE A 187 30.65 16.94 -28.65
CA PHE A 187 30.00 15.89 -29.44
C PHE A 187 31.00 14.80 -29.86
N SER A 188 30.55 13.55 -29.76
CA SER A 188 31.17 12.38 -30.37
C SER A 188 30.10 11.45 -30.93
N SER A 189 30.48 10.51 -31.80
CA SER A 189 29.56 9.48 -32.29
C SER A 189 28.99 8.63 -31.14
N LEU A 190 29.75 8.43 -30.06
CA LEU A 190 29.32 7.76 -28.85
C LEU A 190 28.26 8.55 -28.09
N THR A 191 28.25 9.89 -28.19
CA THR A 191 27.23 10.72 -27.55
C THR A 191 25.83 10.38 -28.13
N LEU A 192 25.71 10.30 -29.45
CA LEU A 192 24.43 9.93 -30.07
C LEU A 192 24.00 8.53 -29.67
N LYS A 193 24.90 7.53 -29.73
CA LYS A 193 24.59 6.15 -29.31
C LYS A 193 24.13 6.09 -27.87
N THR A 194 24.78 6.83 -26.97
CA THR A 194 24.35 6.88 -25.55
C THR A 194 22.96 7.49 -25.40
N LEU A 195 22.66 8.55 -26.14
CA LEU A 195 21.33 9.17 -26.10
C LEU A 195 20.26 8.27 -26.71
N ASP A 196 20.60 7.48 -27.76
CA ASP A 196 19.68 6.49 -28.33
C ASP A 196 19.36 5.39 -27.30
N CYS A 197 20.35 4.85 -26.61
CA CYS A 197 20.12 3.90 -25.53
C CYS A 197 19.21 4.46 -24.43
N PHE A 198 19.40 5.73 -24.01
CA PHE A 198 18.50 6.34 -23.05
C PHE A 198 17.05 6.48 -23.55
N VAL A 199 16.86 6.76 -24.84
CA VAL A 199 15.51 6.81 -25.46
C VAL A 199 14.86 5.43 -25.41
N GLU A 200 15.61 4.38 -25.74
CA GLU A 200 15.13 2.99 -25.68
C GLU A 200 14.74 2.61 -24.24
N ASP A 201 15.60 2.89 -23.26
CA ASP A 201 15.36 2.62 -21.85
C ASP A 201 14.11 3.33 -21.32
N ILE A 202 13.97 4.64 -21.63
CA ILE A 202 12.81 5.43 -21.23
C ILE A 202 11.52 4.83 -21.81
N ASN A 203 11.52 4.54 -23.11
CA ASN A 203 10.37 3.98 -23.80
C ASN A 203 10.00 2.58 -23.24
N TYR A 204 11.00 1.74 -23.00
CA TYR A 204 10.80 0.41 -22.43
C TYR A 204 10.18 0.48 -21.03
N LEU A 205 10.78 1.27 -20.13
CA LEU A 205 10.30 1.42 -18.75
C LEU A 205 8.91 2.04 -18.68
N THR A 206 8.63 3.05 -19.52
CA THR A 206 7.31 3.67 -19.61
C THR A 206 6.27 2.65 -20.05
N LYS A 207 6.52 1.87 -21.10
CA LYS A 207 5.62 0.80 -21.56
C LYS A 207 5.34 -0.24 -20.47
N LYS A 208 6.36 -0.62 -19.68
CA LYS A 208 6.17 -1.56 -18.56
C LYS A 208 5.28 -1.00 -17.46
N ILE A 209 5.48 0.28 -17.11
CA ILE A 209 4.65 0.98 -16.12
C ILE A 209 3.20 1.08 -16.61
N ASP A 210 3.00 1.47 -17.87
CA ASP A 210 1.67 1.62 -18.47
C ASP A 210 0.95 0.27 -18.58
N HIS A 211 1.68 -0.79 -18.93
CA HIS A 211 1.11 -2.14 -18.97
C HIS A 211 0.54 -2.56 -17.61
N ILE A 212 1.31 -2.37 -16.53
CA ILE A 212 0.83 -2.68 -15.18
C ILE A 212 -0.37 -1.81 -14.81
N ASN A 213 -0.33 -0.52 -15.13
CA ASN A 213 -1.43 0.39 -14.83
C ASN A 213 -2.71 -0.02 -15.54
N GLN A 214 -2.68 -0.15 -16.87
CA GLN A 214 -3.86 -0.31 -17.71
C GLN A 214 -4.42 -1.73 -17.66
N ASN A 215 -3.55 -2.75 -17.72
CA ASN A 215 -3.96 -4.14 -17.89
C ASN A 215 -4.12 -4.90 -16.56
N ILE A 216 -3.62 -4.35 -15.46
CA ILE A 216 -3.70 -5.01 -14.15
C ILE A 216 -4.45 -4.13 -13.16
N ILE A 217 -3.93 -2.94 -12.84
CA ILE A 217 -4.47 -2.10 -11.77
C ILE A 217 -5.83 -1.52 -12.16
N ASP A 218 -5.97 -0.97 -13.38
CA ASP A 218 -7.24 -0.38 -13.83
C ASP A 218 -8.32 -1.44 -14.07
N VAL A 219 -7.93 -2.66 -14.48
CA VAL A 219 -8.86 -3.79 -14.57
C VAL A 219 -9.36 -4.14 -13.19
N LYS A 220 -8.44 -4.31 -12.21
CA LYS A 220 -8.81 -4.62 -10.84
C LYS A 220 -9.64 -3.53 -10.16
N ALA A 221 -9.39 -2.27 -10.49
CA ALA A 221 -10.20 -1.14 -10.03
C ALA A 221 -11.65 -1.21 -10.51
N ARG A 222 -11.86 -1.71 -11.75
CA ARG A 222 -13.20 -1.91 -12.31
C ARG A 222 -13.93 -3.13 -11.76
N GLU A 223 -13.22 -4.14 -11.30
CA GLU A 223 -13.80 -5.35 -10.71
C GLU A 223 -14.17 -5.15 -9.24
N SER A 224 -13.32 -4.46 -8.48
CA SER A 224 -13.49 -4.29 -7.04
C SER A 224 -14.53 -3.22 -6.70
N GLN A 225 -15.60 -3.60 -6.00
CA GLN A 225 -16.61 -2.67 -5.50
C GLN A 225 -16.01 -1.67 -4.50
N GLY A 226 -15.13 -2.14 -3.61
CA GLY A 226 -14.44 -1.26 -2.68
C GLY A 226 -13.58 -0.21 -3.40
N ALA A 227 -12.84 -0.60 -4.44
CA ALA A 227 -12.05 0.34 -5.22
C ALA A 227 -12.94 1.37 -5.96
N LYS A 228 -14.09 0.94 -6.53
CA LYS A 228 -15.05 1.85 -7.17
C LYS A 228 -15.55 2.91 -6.19
N LEU A 229 -15.95 2.52 -4.99
CA LEU A 229 -16.39 3.44 -3.94
C LEU A 229 -15.27 4.40 -3.55
N LEU A 230 -14.04 3.91 -3.39
CA LEU A 230 -12.90 4.75 -3.02
C LEU A 230 -12.53 5.76 -4.10
N MET A 231 -12.71 5.43 -5.38
CA MET A 231 -12.48 6.37 -6.49
C MET A 231 -13.47 7.54 -6.53
N THR A 232 -14.58 7.48 -5.81
CA THR A 232 -15.47 8.64 -5.64
C THR A 232 -14.87 9.73 -4.76
N ILE A 233 -13.86 9.39 -3.94
CA ILE A 233 -13.19 10.33 -3.06
C ILE A 233 -12.19 11.17 -3.87
N PRO A 234 -12.28 12.51 -3.86
CA PRO A 234 -11.36 13.37 -4.56
C PRO A 234 -9.90 13.09 -4.18
N GLY A 235 -9.03 12.95 -5.19
CA GLY A 235 -7.60 12.65 -5.04
C GLY A 235 -7.28 11.16 -5.00
N ILE A 236 -8.26 10.26 -4.89
CA ILE A 236 -8.05 8.83 -4.96
C ILE A 236 -8.32 8.34 -6.40
N GLY A 237 -7.24 8.01 -7.12
CA GLY A 237 -7.31 7.36 -8.43
C GLY A 237 -7.29 5.83 -8.31
N SER A 238 -7.43 5.11 -9.45
CA SER A 238 -7.48 3.65 -9.52
C SER A 238 -6.36 2.97 -8.73
N GLN A 239 -5.13 3.44 -8.87
CA GLN A 239 -3.95 2.86 -8.22
C GLN A 239 -4.04 2.90 -6.69
N LEU A 240 -4.40 4.05 -6.11
CA LEU A 240 -4.53 4.20 -4.67
C LEU A 240 -5.78 3.49 -4.16
N ALA A 241 -6.88 3.52 -4.92
CA ALA A 241 -8.13 2.84 -4.58
C ALA A 241 -7.94 1.32 -4.46
N VAL A 242 -7.30 0.70 -5.46
CA VAL A 242 -7.00 -0.75 -5.44
C VAL A 242 -6.09 -1.10 -4.28
N LEU A 243 -5.02 -0.33 -4.06
CA LEU A 243 -4.07 -0.61 -2.99
C LEU A 243 -4.70 -0.45 -1.59
N LEU A 244 -5.55 0.57 -1.40
CA LEU A 244 -6.32 0.75 -0.16
C LEU A 244 -7.32 -0.38 0.04
N SER A 245 -8.09 -0.74 -1.00
CA SER A 245 -9.06 -1.85 -0.95
C SER A 245 -8.36 -3.16 -0.61
N LEU A 246 -7.20 -3.42 -1.22
CA LEU A 246 -6.38 -4.60 -0.96
C LEU A 246 -5.86 -4.67 0.49
N ASP A 247 -5.41 -3.54 1.06
CA ASP A 247 -4.86 -3.53 2.42
C ASP A 247 -5.94 -3.49 3.50
N ILE A 248 -7.07 -2.85 3.21
CA ILE A 248 -8.22 -2.79 4.12
C ILE A 248 -8.96 -4.12 4.12
N ASP A 249 -9.24 -4.70 2.92
CA ASP A 249 -10.01 -5.90 2.70
C ASP A 249 -11.43 -5.77 3.29
N ASP A 250 -11.63 -6.17 4.51
CA ASP A 250 -12.86 -5.97 5.26
C ASP A 250 -12.73 -4.76 6.19
N ILE A 251 -13.62 -3.77 6.03
CA ILE A 251 -13.64 -2.55 6.85
C ILE A 251 -14.06 -2.82 8.29
N GLU A 252 -14.86 -3.85 8.52
CA GLU A 252 -15.35 -4.23 9.86
C GLU A 252 -14.22 -4.71 10.80
N ARG A 253 -13.04 -5.04 10.25
CA ARG A 253 -11.83 -5.27 11.02
C ARG A 253 -11.43 -4.06 11.89
N PHE A 254 -11.88 -2.86 11.52
CA PHE A 254 -11.50 -1.62 12.17
C PHE A 254 -12.67 -1.06 12.98
N LYS A 255 -12.58 -1.10 14.30
CA LYS A 255 -13.64 -0.58 15.18
C LYS A 255 -13.91 0.92 14.98
N THR A 256 -12.94 1.69 14.49
CA THR A 256 -13.05 3.14 14.32
C THR A 256 -12.19 3.64 13.17
N ALA A 257 -12.53 4.79 12.61
CA ALA A 257 -11.71 5.49 11.64
C ALA A 257 -10.28 5.82 12.14
N ARG A 258 -10.13 6.01 13.47
CA ARG A 258 -8.81 6.20 14.09
C ARG A 258 -7.96 4.93 14.08
N ALA A 259 -8.59 3.75 14.24
CA ALA A 259 -7.92 2.47 14.13
C ALA A 259 -7.37 2.26 12.71
N LEU A 260 -8.15 2.58 11.67
CA LEU A 260 -7.69 2.54 10.28
C LEU A 260 -6.55 3.55 10.03
N GLN A 261 -6.67 4.77 10.57
CA GLN A 261 -5.60 5.77 10.49
C GLN A 261 -4.31 5.27 11.14
N ALA A 262 -4.41 4.62 12.29
CA ALA A 262 -3.27 4.03 13.00
C ALA A 262 -2.65 2.86 12.24
N TYR A 263 -3.46 2.03 11.59
CA TYR A 263 -3.02 0.93 10.73
C TYR A 263 -2.10 1.42 9.61
N PHE A 264 -2.45 2.52 8.95
CA PHE A 264 -1.61 3.15 7.93
C PHE A 264 -0.48 4.03 8.52
N GLY A 265 -0.33 4.09 9.84
CA GLY A 265 0.74 4.85 10.49
C GLY A 265 0.68 6.36 10.28
N LEU A 266 -0.53 6.90 10.11
CA LEU A 266 -0.77 8.34 9.90
C LEU A 266 -1.01 9.05 11.24
N PHE A 267 -0.10 8.85 12.18
CA PHE A 267 -0.07 9.51 13.47
C PHE A 267 1.37 9.80 13.90
N THR A 268 1.53 10.74 14.80
CA THR A 268 2.83 11.03 15.42
C THR A 268 3.08 10.05 16.55
N ALA A 269 4.26 9.43 16.58
CA ALA A 269 4.69 8.67 17.73
C ALA A 269 4.82 9.62 18.94
N HIS A 270 4.32 9.21 20.09
CA HIS A 270 4.50 9.94 21.32
C HIS A 270 5.56 9.21 22.16
N SER A 271 6.52 9.94 22.63
CA SER A 271 7.41 9.50 23.70
C SER A 271 7.15 10.38 24.91
N GLY A 272 6.86 9.79 26.04
CA GLY A 272 6.61 10.54 27.27
C GLY A 272 7.04 9.75 28.48
N SER A 273 7.88 10.35 29.32
CA SER A 273 8.14 9.92 30.69
C SER A 273 7.91 11.11 31.60
N GLY A 274 7.27 10.87 32.75
CA GLY A 274 7.11 11.90 33.78
C GLY A 274 6.16 13.06 33.43
N GLY A 275 5.05 12.78 32.71
CA GLY A 275 3.99 13.79 32.47
C GLY A 275 4.25 14.76 31.31
N LYS A 276 5.40 14.72 30.65
CA LYS A 276 5.67 15.48 29.42
C LYS A 276 5.50 14.58 28.22
N ILE A 277 4.52 14.88 27.34
CA ILE A 277 4.31 14.21 26.08
C ILE A 277 5.08 14.96 24.99
N GLU A 278 6.15 14.38 24.49
CA GLU A 278 6.86 14.91 23.32
C GLU A 278 6.30 14.28 22.04
N MET A 279 5.86 15.15 21.12
CA MET A 279 5.39 14.73 19.81
C MET A 279 6.59 14.38 18.93
N GLY A 280 6.78 13.09 18.71
CA GLY A 280 7.85 12.54 17.90
C GLY A 280 7.61 12.62 16.38
N LYS A 281 8.41 11.88 15.64
CA LYS A 281 8.29 11.71 14.18
C LYS A 281 7.04 10.90 13.85
N MET A 282 6.62 10.94 12.57
CA MET A 282 5.55 10.07 12.06
C MET A 282 5.87 8.59 12.33
N ALA A 283 4.87 7.83 12.72
CA ALA A 283 5.01 6.41 13.00
C ALA A 283 5.59 5.64 11.79
N ARG A 284 6.48 4.68 12.08
CA ARG A 284 7.14 3.87 11.03
C ARG A 284 6.27 2.73 10.51
N ASN A 285 5.20 2.35 11.24
CA ASN A 285 4.25 1.32 10.83
C ASN A 285 3.41 1.77 9.61
N GLY A 286 2.74 0.82 8.97
CA GLY A 286 1.92 1.01 7.77
C GLY A 286 2.73 0.95 6.47
N ASP A 287 2.05 0.68 5.36
CA ASP A 287 2.65 0.51 4.04
C ASP A 287 3.24 1.84 3.53
N PRO A 288 4.55 1.92 3.23
CA PRO A 288 5.18 3.15 2.76
C PRO A 288 4.69 3.58 1.37
N VAL A 289 4.22 2.64 0.52
CA VAL A 289 3.68 2.94 -0.80
C VAL A 289 2.35 3.67 -0.65
N VAL A 290 1.46 3.17 0.21
CA VAL A 290 0.18 3.83 0.54
C VAL A 290 0.41 5.24 1.07
N LYS A 291 1.33 5.41 2.02
CA LYS A 291 1.65 6.74 2.58
C LYS A 291 2.12 7.72 1.52
N ARG A 292 3.01 7.28 0.63
CA ARG A 292 3.51 8.13 -0.44
C ARG A 292 2.40 8.49 -1.43
N MET A 293 1.57 7.52 -1.82
CA MET A 293 0.46 7.77 -2.75
C MET A 293 -0.59 8.69 -2.14
N LEU A 294 -0.91 8.55 -0.86
CA LEU A 294 -1.77 9.49 -0.13
C LEU A 294 -1.16 10.90 -0.08
N TYR A 295 0.14 11.00 0.17
CA TYR A 295 0.83 12.28 0.14
C TYR A 295 0.73 12.96 -1.24
N GLN A 296 0.95 12.21 -2.32
CA GLN A 296 0.79 12.70 -3.68
C GLN A 296 -0.66 13.09 -4.01
N ALA A 297 -1.63 12.29 -3.56
CA ALA A 297 -3.05 12.61 -3.72
C ALA A 297 -3.39 13.97 -3.08
N VAL A 298 -2.90 14.23 -1.86
CA VAL A 298 -3.09 15.52 -1.18
C VAL A 298 -2.41 16.65 -1.95
N LEU A 299 -1.17 16.46 -2.42
CA LEU A 299 -0.48 17.47 -3.22
C LEU A 299 -1.25 17.80 -4.51
N THR A 300 -1.76 16.78 -5.21
CA THR A 300 -2.59 16.97 -6.40
C THR A 300 -3.84 17.78 -6.07
N LEU A 301 -4.52 17.49 -4.97
CA LEU A 301 -5.68 18.23 -4.52
C LEU A 301 -5.37 19.70 -4.22
N LEU A 302 -4.23 19.96 -3.60
CA LEU A 302 -3.77 21.33 -3.32
C LEU A 302 -3.44 22.10 -4.61
N HIS A 303 -2.87 21.44 -5.61
CA HIS A 303 -2.57 22.06 -6.91
C HIS A 303 -3.81 22.29 -7.77
N CYS A 304 -4.84 21.44 -7.67
CA CYS A 304 -6.09 21.60 -8.42
C CYS A 304 -6.90 22.84 -7.96
N GLY A 305 -6.45 23.54 -6.93
CA GLY A 305 -7.02 24.81 -6.46
C GLY A 305 -8.43 24.66 -5.87
N ASN A 306 -9.17 25.79 -5.80
CA ASN A 306 -10.48 25.93 -5.14
C ASN A 306 -11.62 25.04 -5.68
N LYS A 307 -11.32 24.14 -6.61
CA LYS A 307 -12.33 23.30 -7.28
C LYS A 307 -12.77 22.07 -6.46
N ILE A 308 -12.03 21.71 -5.41
CA ILE A 308 -12.31 20.50 -4.64
C ILE A 308 -12.21 20.79 -3.15
N GLN A 309 -13.36 20.96 -2.49
CA GLN A 309 -13.42 21.13 -1.03
C GLN A 309 -13.50 19.73 -0.38
N ILE A 310 -12.39 19.26 0.23
CA ILE A 310 -12.40 18.02 1.01
C ILE A 310 -12.64 18.30 2.50
N ALA A 311 -12.28 19.47 2.97
CA ALA A 311 -12.51 19.91 4.36
C ALA A 311 -12.23 21.41 4.55
N PRO A 312 -12.77 22.05 5.61
CA PRO A 312 -12.48 23.44 5.98
C PRO A 312 -10.99 23.72 6.22
N ARG A 313 -10.20 22.69 6.52
CA ARG A 313 -8.74 22.80 6.72
C ARG A 313 -7.93 22.89 5.42
N SER A 314 -8.53 22.67 4.24
CA SER A 314 -7.82 22.82 2.97
C SER A 314 -7.28 24.23 2.76
N GLU A 315 -8.02 25.26 3.17
CA GLU A 315 -7.57 26.66 3.13
C GLU A 315 -6.33 26.91 3.99
N TYR A 316 -6.29 26.32 5.18
CA TYR A 316 -5.13 26.43 6.07
C TYR A 316 -3.88 25.84 5.41
N ILE A 317 -4.01 24.71 4.74
CA ILE A 317 -2.90 24.04 4.05
C ILE A 317 -2.51 24.82 2.80
N GLN A 318 -3.47 25.37 2.05
CA GLN A 318 -3.19 26.24 0.89
C GLN A 318 -2.39 27.50 1.29
N ARG A 319 -2.76 28.16 2.39
CA ARG A 319 -1.99 29.30 2.91
C ARG A 319 -0.57 28.92 3.32
N MET A 320 -0.34 27.68 3.72
CA MET A 320 0.97 27.16 4.11
C MET A 320 1.79 26.64 2.93
N TYR A 321 1.16 26.36 1.78
CA TYR A 321 1.79 25.83 0.59
C TYR A 321 2.92 26.72 0.06
N SER A 322 2.75 28.02 0.11
CA SER A 322 3.75 29.01 -0.35
C SER A 322 5.07 28.96 0.44
N ARG A 323 5.10 28.31 1.59
CA ARG A 323 6.25 28.38 2.52
C ARG A 323 7.12 27.13 2.57
N GLN A 324 6.74 26.00 1.93
CA GLN A 324 7.48 24.70 1.96
C GLN A 324 8.13 24.35 3.31
N THR A 325 7.52 24.75 4.40
CA THR A 325 8.06 24.63 5.75
C THR A 325 7.70 23.27 6.38
N VAL A 326 8.29 22.98 7.54
CA VAL A 326 7.92 21.80 8.37
C VAL A 326 6.41 21.82 8.67
N ALA A 327 5.82 23.00 8.84
CA ALA A 327 4.39 23.18 9.05
C ALA A 327 3.57 22.72 7.84
N PHE A 328 4.01 23.00 6.60
CA PHE A 328 3.37 22.49 5.38
C PHE A 328 3.33 20.96 5.35
N LYS A 329 4.47 20.29 5.57
CA LYS A 329 4.54 18.83 5.59
C LYS A 329 3.61 18.21 6.64
N ARG A 330 3.53 18.80 7.84
CA ARG A 330 2.60 18.37 8.88
C ARG A 330 1.13 18.56 8.45
N GLY A 331 0.83 19.66 7.77
CA GLY A 331 -0.48 19.93 7.20
C GLY A 331 -0.89 18.86 6.19
N VAL A 332 0.00 18.50 5.24
CA VAL A 332 -0.25 17.45 4.25
C VAL A 332 -0.53 16.10 4.93
N ILE A 333 0.25 15.71 5.95
CA ILE A 333 0.03 14.48 6.70
C ILE A 333 -1.33 14.52 7.43
N SER A 334 -1.71 15.64 8.00
CA SER A 334 -3.03 15.81 8.62
C SER A 334 -4.17 15.61 7.62
N MET A 335 -3.99 16.05 6.37
CA MET A 335 -4.94 15.80 5.29
C MET A 335 -4.95 14.34 4.85
N CYS A 336 -3.80 13.66 4.76
CA CYS A 336 -3.76 12.22 4.52
C CYS A 336 -4.58 11.46 5.58
N ALA A 337 -4.42 11.83 6.86
CA ALA A 337 -5.19 11.25 7.95
C ALA A 337 -6.70 11.55 7.82
N LYS A 338 -7.08 12.74 7.32
CA LYS A 338 -8.49 13.07 7.05
C LYS A 338 -9.03 12.22 5.89
N ILE A 339 -8.28 12.06 4.81
CA ILE A 339 -8.69 11.21 3.69
C ILE A 339 -8.93 9.77 4.17
N ILE A 340 -8.05 9.20 4.98
CA ILE A 340 -8.25 7.84 5.51
C ILE A 340 -9.50 7.73 6.38
N ARG A 341 -9.86 8.78 7.12
CA ARG A 341 -11.13 8.79 7.87
C ARG A 341 -12.35 8.85 6.94
N VAL A 342 -12.23 9.55 5.82
CA VAL A 342 -13.26 9.54 4.77
C VAL A 342 -13.35 8.17 4.11
N VAL A 343 -12.20 7.55 3.80
CA VAL A 343 -12.12 6.16 3.29
C VAL A 343 -12.87 5.19 4.22
N PHE A 344 -12.65 5.33 5.54
CA PHE A 344 -13.38 4.52 6.52
C PHE A 344 -14.90 4.72 6.39
N GLY A 345 -15.37 5.96 6.35
CA GLY A 345 -16.80 6.25 6.26
C GLY A 345 -17.43 5.71 4.96
N VAL A 346 -16.76 5.93 3.82
CA VAL A 346 -17.22 5.45 2.52
C VAL A 346 -17.35 3.92 2.49
N LEU A 347 -16.34 3.20 2.98
CA LEU A 347 -16.37 1.73 2.98
C LEU A 347 -17.32 1.17 4.04
N HIS A 348 -17.40 1.76 5.22
CA HIS A 348 -18.26 1.30 6.31
C HIS A 348 -19.74 1.47 5.99
N HIS A 349 -20.12 2.57 5.35
CA HIS A 349 -21.50 2.80 4.94
C HIS A 349 -21.83 2.22 3.56
N GLY A 350 -20.83 1.76 2.79
CA GLY A 350 -21.00 1.24 1.45
C GLY A 350 -21.51 2.30 0.44
N THR A 351 -21.32 3.59 0.74
CA THR A 351 -21.86 4.70 -0.05
C THR A 351 -20.77 5.54 -0.71
N ALA A 352 -21.08 6.08 -1.90
CA ALA A 352 -20.16 6.99 -2.59
C ALA A 352 -19.88 8.23 -1.73
N TYR A 353 -18.70 8.82 -1.90
CA TYR A 353 -18.33 10.04 -1.22
C TYR A 353 -19.25 11.19 -1.62
N ALA A 354 -19.99 11.72 -0.66
CA ALA A 354 -20.78 12.95 -0.80
C ALA A 354 -20.16 14.03 0.09
N PRO A 355 -19.63 15.13 -0.46
CA PRO A 355 -19.18 16.24 0.36
C PRO A 355 -20.36 16.88 1.06
N GLN A 356 -20.35 16.97 2.38
CA GLN A 356 -21.27 17.82 3.13
C GLN A 356 -21.02 19.28 2.74
N ILE A 357 -21.80 19.80 1.85
CA ILE A 357 -21.77 21.21 1.49
C ILE A 357 -23.15 21.74 1.82
N ASP A 358 -23.21 22.64 2.79
CA ASP A 358 -24.37 23.51 2.95
C ASP A 358 -24.62 24.22 1.60
N ASN A 359 -25.80 23.97 1.03
CA ASN A 359 -26.42 24.69 -0.09
C ASN A 359 -25.97 24.45 -1.55
N ALA A 360 -25.29 23.36 -1.95
CA ALA A 360 -24.95 23.20 -3.36
C ALA A 360 -25.03 21.76 -3.92
N LEU A 361 -26.15 21.06 -3.72
CA LEU A 361 -26.38 19.71 -4.27
C LEU A 361 -26.16 19.63 -5.80
N GLY A 362 -26.52 20.68 -6.55
CA GLY A 362 -26.35 20.72 -8.01
C GLY A 362 -24.90 20.81 -8.48
N ASP A 363 -24.06 21.56 -7.78
CA ASP A 363 -22.64 21.71 -8.08
C ASP A 363 -21.82 20.49 -7.65
N CYS A 364 -22.28 19.76 -6.65
CA CYS A 364 -21.67 18.55 -6.16
C CYS A 364 -21.79 17.41 -7.18
N LYS A 365 -22.98 17.21 -7.76
CA LYS A 365 -23.20 16.21 -8.84
C LYS A 365 -22.25 16.44 -10.02
N LYS A 366 -22.13 17.69 -10.49
CA LYS A 366 -21.21 18.06 -11.59
C LYS A 366 -19.74 17.80 -11.26
N ARG A 367 -19.30 18.01 -10.01
CA ARG A 367 -17.91 17.84 -9.57
C ARG A 367 -17.52 16.37 -9.41
N ILE A 368 -18.41 15.56 -8.80
CA ILE A 368 -18.22 14.11 -8.70
C ILE A 368 -18.17 13.51 -10.10
N HIS A 369 -19.05 13.90 -10.98
CA HIS A 369 -19.13 13.43 -12.36
C HIS A 369 -17.88 13.80 -13.17
N ALA A 370 -17.39 15.04 -13.08
CA ALA A 370 -16.17 15.48 -13.75
C ALA A 370 -14.91 14.75 -13.26
N TYR A 371 -14.88 14.37 -11.98
CA TYR A 371 -13.77 13.63 -11.40
C TYR A 371 -13.82 12.14 -11.78
N SER A 372 -14.99 11.52 -11.67
CA SER A 372 -15.24 10.15 -12.09
C SER A 372 -14.95 9.92 -13.57
N ASN A 373 -15.31 10.87 -14.44
CA ASN A 373 -15.04 10.80 -15.88
C ASN A 373 -13.52 10.87 -16.20
N ARG A 374 -12.71 11.48 -15.35
CA ARG A 374 -11.24 11.44 -15.50
C ARG A 374 -10.63 10.10 -15.06
N CYS A 375 -11.21 9.45 -14.06
CA CYS A 375 -10.65 8.23 -13.46
C CYS A 375 -11.20 6.94 -14.08
N LEU A 376 -12.40 6.95 -14.66
CA LEU A 376 -13.16 5.74 -15.01
C LEU A 376 -13.52 5.61 -16.50
N ASN A 377 -12.97 6.39 -17.43
CA ASN A 377 -13.39 6.25 -18.83
C ASN A 377 -14.87 5.82 -18.98
N LYS A 378 -15.76 6.76 -18.64
CA LYS A 378 -17.19 6.83 -18.99
C LYS A 378 -18.25 5.81 -18.49
N VAL A 379 -17.96 4.63 -17.99
CA VAL A 379 -19.05 3.63 -17.93
C VAL A 379 -19.63 3.31 -16.55
N SER A 380 -18.91 3.47 -15.45
CA SER A 380 -19.37 2.92 -14.16
C SER A 380 -19.74 3.93 -13.07
N ALA A 381 -19.29 5.18 -13.20
CA ALA A 381 -19.58 6.20 -12.19
C ALA A 381 -21.03 6.70 -12.26
N ASP A 382 -21.58 6.79 -13.46
CA ASP A 382 -22.97 7.25 -13.69
C ASP A 382 -23.98 6.26 -13.10
N ALA A 383 -23.72 4.95 -13.24
CA ALA A 383 -24.58 3.92 -12.67
C ALA A 383 -24.55 3.90 -11.13
N LEU A 384 -23.37 4.05 -10.53
CA LEU A 384 -23.20 4.10 -9.07
C LEU A 384 -23.83 5.36 -8.44
N ILE A 385 -23.76 6.48 -9.15
CA ILE A 385 -24.36 7.75 -8.70
C ILE A 385 -25.89 7.68 -8.84
N GLN A 386 -26.42 7.15 -9.94
CA GLN A 386 -27.85 7.04 -10.15
C GLN A 386 -28.52 6.05 -9.18
N GLU A 387 -27.94 4.89 -8.93
CA GLU A 387 -28.49 3.93 -7.95
C GLU A 387 -28.59 4.51 -6.53
N GLN A 388 -27.63 5.31 -6.10
CA GLN A 388 -27.64 5.87 -4.74
C GLN A 388 -28.59 7.07 -4.58
N TYR A 389 -28.81 7.85 -5.62
CA TYR A 389 -29.75 8.99 -5.55
C TYR A 389 -31.22 8.57 -5.64
N CYS A 390 -31.52 7.41 -6.25
CA CYS A 390 -32.88 6.84 -6.19
C CYS A 390 -33.27 6.38 -4.77
N TYR A 391 -32.30 5.94 -3.94
CA TYR A 391 -32.57 5.55 -2.56
C TYR A 391 -32.83 6.74 -1.60
N THR A 392 -32.33 7.93 -1.92
CA THR A 392 -32.52 9.12 -1.06
C THR A 392 -33.82 9.87 -1.36
N GLU A 393 -34.41 9.72 -2.55
CA GLU A 393 -35.69 10.32 -2.86
C GLU A 393 -36.88 9.51 -2.30
N THR A 394 -36.72 8.19 -2.08
CA THR A 394 -37.74 7.33 -1.46
C THR A 394 -37.71 7.32 0.07
N ALA A 395 -36.77 7.99 0.72
CA ALA A 395 -36.69 8.11 2.18
C ALA A 395 -37.15 9.45 2.74
N LEU A 396 -37.77 10.29 1.89
CA LEU A 396 -38.32 11.62 2.26
C LEU A 396 -39.81 11.74 1.93
N ASP A 397 -40.49 10.65 1.54
CA ASP A 397 -41.92 10.47 1.58
C ASP A 397 -42.28 9.46 2.70
#